data_343f2d14d5491cf6797b7d74c36e82ef
#
_entry.id   343f2d14d5491cf6797b7d74c36e82ef
#
_cell.length_a   1.000
_cell.length_b   1.000
_cell.length_c   1.000
_cell.angle_alpha   90.00
_cell.angle_beta   90.00
_cell.angle_gamma   90.00
#
_symmetry.space_group_name_H-M   'P 1'
#
loop_
_entity.id
_entity.type
_entity.pdbx_description
1 polymer ?
#
loop_
_entity_poly.entity_id
_entity_poly.type
_entity_poly.pdbx_seq_one_letter_code
_entity_poly.pdbx_strand_id
1 'polypeptide(L)'
;MAKRHYIPITSDVPGVSDSKCAFIRKVIRTALAAEGVNFPCEIDVRLTDDETIHEINREMREVDRATDVLSFPMFELTPGELPGEEDADPGTGLVPLGDMVISLEHVAAQAKEYGHSNRRELAYLVTHSVLHLLGYDHLDEGPMKAQMREHEEAIMKLLELERR
;
A
#
# COMPACT_ATOMS: atom_id res chain seq x y z
N MET A 1 -17.88 -9.68 -17.93
CA MET A 1 -16.51 -9.54 -17.51
C MET A 1 -16.42 -8.91 -16.13
N ALA A 2 -15.62 -9.48 -15.25
CA ALA A 2 -15.38 -8.87 -13.96
C ALA A 2 -14.62 -7.55 -14.16
N LYS A 3 -15.05 -6.49 -13.46
CA LYS A 3 -14.33 -5.22 -13.47
C LYS A 3 -12.98 -5.42 -12.79
N ARG A 4 -11.97 -4.75 -13.30
CA ARG A 4 -10.63 -4.76 -12.70
C ARG A 4 -10.57 -3.69 -11.62
N HIS A 5 -9.63 -3.86 -10.68
CA HIS A 5 -9.30 -2.82 -9.73
C HIS A 5 -8.80 -1.57 -10.49
N TYR A 6 -9.17 -0.41 -9.99
CA TYR A 6 -8.71 0.86 -10.52
C TYR A 6 -7.66 1.43 -9.56
N ILE A 7 -6.43 1.58 -10.07
CA ILE A 7 -5.29 1.99 -9.26
C ILE A 7 -4.60 3.17 -9.95
N PRO A 8 -5.17 4.38 -9.82
CA PRO A 8 -4.53 5.56 -10.41
C PRO A 8 -3.27 5.92 -9.63
N ILE A 9 -2.20 6.22 -10.36
CA ILE A 9 -0.91 6.58 -9.77
C ILE A 9 -0.53 7.97 -10.26
N THR A 10 -0.30 8.89 -9.31
CA THR A 10 0.22 10.21 -9.58
C THR A 10 1.61 10.33 -8.99
N SER A 11 2.42 11.24 -9.51
CA SER A 11 3.78 11.44 -9.00
C SER A 11 4.13 12.93 -8.95
N ASP A 12 4.67 13.34 -7.80
CA ASP A 12 5.22 14.69 -7.62
C ASP A 12 6.68 14.75 -8.05
N VAL A 13 7.31 13.57 -8.28
CA VAL A 13 8.71 13.48 -8.67
C VAL A 13 8.82 13.13 -10.16
N PRO A 14 9.81 13.70 -10.87
CA PRO A 14 9.98 13.41 -12.29
C PRO A 14 10.62 12.04 -12.53
N GLY A 15 10.48 11.53 -13.75
CA GLY A 15 11.21 10.35 -14.19
C GLY A 15 10.66 9.02 -13.71
N VAL A 16 9.44 8.98 -13.18
CA VAL A 16 8.82 7.70 -12.79
C VAL A 16 8.36 6.98 -14.06
N SER A 17 8.90 5.78 -14.29
CA SER A 17 8.62 5.02 -15.50
C SER A 17 7.25 4.34 -15.46
N ASP A 18 6.70 4.05 -16.65
CA ASP A 18 5.48 3.25 -16.78
C ASP A 18 5.68 1.86 -16.19
N SER A 19 6.91 1.33 -16.32
CA SER A 19 7.28 0.03 -15.76
C SER A 19 7.18 0.02 -14.24
N LYS A 20 7.60 1.09 -13.58
CA LYS A 20 7.48 1.22 -12.12
C LYS A 20 6.00 1.26 -11.71
N CYS A 21 5.19 2.03 -12.42
CA CYS A 21 3.76 2.10 -12.16
C CYS A 21 3.07 0.75 -12.35
N ALA A 22 3.42 0.04 -13.42
CA ALA A 22 2.89 -1.31 -13.68
C ALA A 22 3.28 -2.28 -12.57
N PHE A 23 4.50 -2.17 -12.05
CA PHE A 23 4.96 -2.98 -10.94
C PHE A 23 4.16 -2.71 -9.66
N ILE A 24 3.95 -1.43 -9.33
CA ILE A 24 3.14 -1.06 -8.16
C ILE A 24 1.74 -1.64 -8.27
N ARG A 25 1.11 -1.53 -9.44
CA ARG A 25 -0.23 -2.10 -9.66
C ARG A 25 -0.23 -3.62 -9.50
N LYS A 26 0.80 -4.29 -9.99
CA LYS A 26 0.95 -5.74 -9.84
C LYS A 26 1.03 -6.13 -8.36
N VAL A 27 1.81 -5.40 -7.58
CA VAL A 27 1.94 -5.66 -6.13
C VAL A 27 0.59 -5.50 -5.44
N ILE A 28 -0.12 -4.41 -5.73
CA ILE A 28 -1.44 -4.16 -5.12
C ILE A 28 -2.43 -5.26 -5.49
N ARG A 29 -2.50 -5.65 -6.77
CA ARG A 29 -3.40 -6.71 -7.21
C ARG A 29 -3.08 -8.04 -6.55
N THR A 30 -1.80 -8.36 -6.42
CA THR A 30 -1.34 -9.59 -5.77
C THR A 30 -1.76 -9.60 -4.29
N ALA A 31 -1.54 -8.48 -3.60
CA ALA A 31 -1.92 -8.35 -2.20
C ALA A 31 -3.44 -8.49 -2.01
N LEU A 32 -4.22 -7.80 -2.83
CA LEU A 32 -5.69 -7.88 -2.75
C LEU A 32 -6.19 -9.31 -2.99
N ALA A 33 -5.63 -9.99 -3.99
CA ALA A 33 -6.01 -11.38 -4.30
C ALA A 33 -5.65 -12.30 -3.14
N ALA A 34 -4.45 -12.13 -2.56
CA ALA A 34 -4.00 -12.94 -1.43
C ALA A 34 -4.90 -12.78 -0.21
N GLU A 35 -5.50 -11.57 -0.03
CA GLU A 35 -6.39 -11.28 1.08
C GLU A 35 -7.86 -11.59 0.79
N GLY A 36 -8.15 -12.24 -0.34
CA GLY A 36 -9.50 -12.68 -0.67
C GLY A 36 -10.43 -11.61 -1.22
N VAL A 37 -9.86 -10.49 -1.67
CA VAL A 37 -10.66 -9.41 -2.28
C VAL A 37 -11.01 -9.81 -3.71
N ASN A 38 -12.25 -10.19 -3.94
CA ASN A 38 -12.72 -10.70 -5.23
C ASN A 38 -13.72 -9.78 -5.93
N PHE A 39 -13.78 -8.52 -5.51
CA PHE A 39 -14.64 -7.49 -6.10
C PHE A 39 -13.77 -6.29 -6.50
N PRO A 40 -14.22 -5.48 -7.48
CA PRO A 40 -13.39 -4.37 -7.96
C PRO A 40 -13.27 -3.25 -6.94
N CYS A 41 -12.04 -2.81 -6.70
CA CYS A 41 -11.72 -1.78 -5.71
C CYS A 41 -10.96 -0.62 -6.36
N GLU A 42 -10.98 0.52 -5.68
CA GLU A 42 -10.14 1.65 -6.03
C GLU A 42 -9.12 1.91 -4.91
N ILE A 43 -7.87 2.04 -5.29
CA ILE A 43 -6.78 2.49 -4.42
C ILE A 43 -6.01 3.56 -5.18
N ASP A 44 -5.95 4.77 -4.64
CA ASP A 44 -5.22 5.87 -5.24
C ASP A 44 -3.80 5.92 -4.66
N VAL A 45 -2.81 6.00 -5.53
CA VAL A 45 -1.39 6.02 -5.14
C VAL A 45 -0.78 7.36 -5.53
N ARG A 46 -0.09 7.99 -4.57
CA ARG A 46 0.70 9.20 -4.82
C ARG A 46 2.15 8.91 -4.50
N LEU A 47 3.01 9.06 -5.49
CA LEU A 47 4.46 8.93 -5.32
C LEU A 47 5.02 10.33 -5.10
N THR A 48 5.85 10.50 -4.08
CA THR A 48 6.31 11.82 -3.69
C THR A 48 7.72 11.78 -3.11
N ASP A 49 8.14 12.88 -2.52
CA ASP A 49 9.45 13.05 -1.87
C ASP A 49 9.30 13.21 -0.37
N ASP A 50 10.44 13.27 0.34
CA ASP A 50 10.45 13.38 1.80
C ASP A 50 9.83 14.68 2.30
N GLU A 51 10.08 15.78 1.60
CA GLU A 51 9.56 17.09 2.00
C GLU A 51 8.02 17.08 1.96
N THR A 52 7.45 16.58 0.89
CA THR A 52 5.99 16.55 0.72
C THR A 52 5.33 15.59 1.68
N ILE A 53 5.89 14.38 1.86
CA ILE A 53 5.29 13.40 2.77
C ILE A 53 5.41 13.87 4.24
N HIS A 54 6.46 14.61 4.56
CA HIS A 54 6.62 15.25 5.88
C HIS A 54 5.46 16.22 6.13
N GLU A 55 5.14 17.07 5.16
CA GLU A 55 4.03 18.03 5.29
C GLU A 55 2.69 17.32 5.45
N ILE A 56 2.45 16.28 4.65
CA ILE A 56 1.21 15.50 4.74
C ILE A 56 1.10 14.84 6.11
N ASN A 57 2.18 14.25 6.59
CA ASN A 57 2.21 13.58 7.89
C ASN A 57 1.91 14.56 9.03
N ARG A 58 2.48 15.77 8.95
CA ARG A 58 2.26 16.82 9.94
C ARG A 58 0.80 17.30 9.91
N GLU A 59 0.26 17.57 8.73
CA GLU A 59 -1.11 18.09 8.60
C GLU A 59 -2.20 17.06 8.88
N MET A 60 -2.01 15.84 8.42
CA MET A 60 -3.04 14.80 8.49
C MET A 60 -2.95 13.93 9.73
N ARG A 61 -1.78 13.77 10.32
CA ARG A 61 -1.56 12.88 11.47
C ARG A 61 -0.91 13.58 12.66
N GLU A 62 -0.60 14.85 12.53
CA GLU A 62 0.08 15.65 13.57
C GLU A 62 1.44 15.08 13.97
N VAL A 63 2.12 14.42 13.01
CA VAL A 63 3.47 13.87 13.21
C VAL A 63 4.44 14.69 12.36
N ASP A 64 5.30 15.43 13.03
CA ASP A 64 6.22 16.38 12.37
C ASP A 64 7.51 15.70 11.95
N ARG A 65 7.41 14.79 10.97
CA ARG A 65 8.58 14.12 10.38
C ARG A 65 8.20 13.46 9.06
N ALA A 66 9.21 13.20 8.23
CA ALA A 66 9.03 12.40 7.03
C ALA A 66 8.89 10.93 7.40
N THR A 67 8.27 10.16 6.52
CA THR A 67 8.12 8.72 6.67
C THR A 67 8.22 8.05 5.30
N ASP A 68 8.15 6.72 5.26
CA ASP A 68 8.22 5.95 4.01
C ASP A 68 6.88 5.90 3.28
N VAL A 69 5.82 5.54 3.99
CA VAL A 69 4.49 5.39 3.41
C VAL A 69 3.43 5.84 4.40
N LEU A 70 2.38 6.46 3.87
CA LEU A 70 1.18 6.82 4.62
C LEU A 70 -0.01 6.11 3.98
N SER A 71 -0.89 5.57 4.82
CA SER A 71 -2.09 4.88 4.38
C SER A 71 -3.31 5.58 4.98
N PHE A 72 -4.30 5.87 4.14
CA PHE A 72 -5.53 6.56 4.54
C PHE A 72 -6.73 5.68 4.18
N PRO A 73 -7.10 4.73 5.08
CA PRO A 73 -8.21 3.83 4.81
C PRO A 73 -9.56 4.52 4.80
N MET A 74 -10.44 4.11 3.91
CA MET A 74 -11.82 4.61 3.83
C MET A 74 -12.77 3.85 4.77
N PHE A 75 -12.38 2.67 5.22
CA PHE A 75 -13.18 1.83 6.11
C PHE A 75 -12.41 1.52 7.39
N GLU A 76 -13.14 1.40 8.49
CA GLU A 76 -12.58 0.92 9.76
C GLU A 76 -12.79 -0.59 9.82
N LEU A 77 -11.86 -1.35 9.27
CA LEU A 77 -11.93 -2.81 9.20
C LEU A 77 -11.07 -3.45 10.29
N THR A 78 -11.43 -4.66 10.67
CA THR A 78 -10.56 -5.52 11.47
C THR A 78 -9.92 -6.55 10.55
N PRO A 79 -8.77 -7.17 10.94
CA PRO A 79 -8.13 -8.18 10.10
C PRO A 79 -9.09 -9.32 9.74
N GLY A 80 -9.17 -9.62 8.44
CA GLY A 80 -10.08 -10.64 7.92
C GLY A 80 -11.47 -10.13 7.56
N GLU A 81 -11.84 -8.94 8.01
CA GLU A 81 -13.10 -8.30 7.63
C GLU A 81 -12.91 -7.56 6.29
N LEU A 82 -13.84 -7.72 5.39
CA LEU A 82 -13.80 -7.07 4.08
C LEU A 82 -15.08 -6.27 3.84
N PRO A 83 -15.01 -5.14 3.12
CA PRO A 83 -16.23 -4.47 2.67
C PRO A 83 -16.95 -5.37 1.66
N GLY A 84 -18.19 -5.07 1.38
CA GLY A 84 -19.00 -5.83 0.45
C GLY A 84 -19.36 -5.03 -0.81
N GLU A 85 -20.07 -5.67 -1.71
CA GLU A 85 -20.53 -5.02 -2.94
C GLU A 85 -21.42 -3.81 -2.67
N GLU A 86 -22.12 -3.81 -1.52
CA GLU A 86 -22.96 -2.70 -1.07
C GLU A 86 -22.16 -1.44 -0.77
N ASP A 87 -20.85 -1.57 -0.55
CA ASP A 87 -19.96 -0.44 -0.29
C ASP A 87 -19.41 0.19 -1.57
N ALA A 88 -19.77 -0.36 -2.73
CA ALA A 88 -19.31 0.16 -4.00
C ALA A 88 -19.94 1.52 -4.30
N ASP A 89 -19.13 2.42 -4.88
CA ASP A 89 -19.64 3.70 -5.37
C ASP A 89 -20.62 3.44 -6.53
N PRO A 90 -21.88 3.92 -6.45
CA PRO A 90 -22.87 3.65 -7.49
C PRO A 90 -22.49 4.25 -8.84
N GLY A 91 -21.67 5.30 -8.87
CA GLY A 91 -21.23 5.91 -10.12
C GLY A 91 -20.15 5.14 -10.85
N THR A 92 -19.27 4.44 -10.11
CA THR A 92 -18.13 3.72 -10.67
C THR A 92 -18.22 2.21 -10.56
N GLY A 93 -19.00 1.71 -9.60
CA GLY A 93 -19.06 0.28 -9.28
C GLY A 93 -17.85 -0.23 -8.55
N LEU A 94 -16.98 0.68 -8.07
CA LEU A 94 -15.76 0.34 -7.36
C LEU A 94 -15.91 0.57 -5.86
N VAL A 95 -15.32 -0.31 -5.06
CA VAL A 95 -15.25 -0.13 -3.61
C VAL A 95 -14.00 0.69 -3.29
N PRO A 96 -14.14 1.94 -2.78
CA PRO A 96 -12.97 2.77 -2.48
C PRO A 96 -12.31 2.30 -1.18
N LEU A 97 -11.13 1.69 -1.29
CA LEU A 97 -10.41 1.19 -0.11
C LEU A 97 -9.61 2.28 0.58
N GLY A 98 -9.12 3.26 -0.18
CA GLY A 98 -8.37 4.37 0.39
C GLY A 98 -7.22 4.84 -0.48
N ASP A 99 -6.33 5.61 0.16
CA ASP A 99 -5.19 6.23 -0.50
C ASP A 99 -3.89 5.80 0.15
N MET A 100 -2.82 5.75 -0.65
CA MET A 100 -1.47 5.59 -0.11
C MET A 100 -0.55 6.65 -0.71
N VAL A 101 0.36 7.15 0.11
CA VAL A 101 1.38 8.13 -0.27
C VAL A 101 2.73 7.51 0.04
N ILE A 102 3.63 7.48 -0.93
CA ILE A 102 4.93 6.82 -0.80
C ILE A 102 6.04 7.80 -1.14
N SER A 103 7.03 7.94 -0.23
CA SER A 103 8.23 8.70 -0.52
C SER A 103 9.25 7.81 -1.23
N LEU A 104 9.52 8.11 -2.49
CA LEU A 104 10.52 7.34 -3.26
C LEU A 104 11.93 7.58 -2.73
N GLU A 105 12.19 8.73 -2.10
CA GLU A 105 13.48 8.99 -1.44
C GLU A 105 13.68 8.05 -0.24
N HIS A 106 12.63 7.84 0.56
CA HIS A 106 12.68 6.89 1.68
C HIS A 106 12.86 5.46 1.19
N VAL A 107 12.19 5.08 0.09
CA VAL A 107 12.34 3.75 -0.50
C VAL A 107 13.81 3.50 -0.83
N ALA A 108 14.46 4.44 -1.52
CA ALA A 108 15.86 4.31 -1.91
C ALA A 108 16.79 4.24 -0.70
N ALA A 109 16.56 5.10 0.29
CA ALA A 109 17.38 5.16 1.50
C ALA A 109 17.25 3.88 2.33
N GLN A 110 16.03 3.38 2.52
CA GLN A 110 15.80 2.16 3.29
C GLN A 110 16.30 0.92 2.58
N ALA A 111 16.14 0.86 1.25
CA ALA A 111 16.69 -0.25 0.46
C ALA A 111 18.19 -0.36 0.66
N LYS A 112 18.89 0.76 0.61
CA LYS A 112 20.33 0.82 0.83
C LYS A 112 20.70 0.41 2.25
N GLU A 113 19.97 0.93 3.24
CA GLU A 113 20.20 0.65 4.66
C GLU A 113 20.05 -0.84 4.96
N TYR A 114 19.01 -1.49 4.41
CA TYR A 114 18.71 -2.89 4.70
C TYR A 114 19.37 -3.88 3.73
N GLY A 115 20.11 -3.38 2.73
CA GLY A 115 20.76 -4.24 1.75
C GLY A 115 19.82 -4.91 0.77
N HIS A 116 18.69 -4.26 0.46
CA HIS A 116 17.70 -4.74 -0.51
C HIS A 116 17.78 -3.96 -1.81
N SER A 117 17.12 -4.49 -2.85
CA SER A 117 16.88 -3.71 -4.07
C SER A 117 15.77 -2.68 -3.80
N ASN A 118 15.75 -1.61 -4.58
CA ASN A 118 14.65 -0.63 -4.53
C ASN A 118 13.31 -1.32 -4.85
N ARG A 119 13.33 -2.24 -5.80
CA ARG A 119 12.14 -3.01 -6.20
C ARG A 119 11.54 -3.77 -5.00
N ARG A 120 12.39 -4.44 -4.24
CA ARG A 120 11.94 -5.20 -3.07
C ARG A 120 11.38 -4.29 -1.98
N GLU A 121 12.09 -3.19 -1.67
CA GLU A 121 11.63 -2.24 -0.66
C GLU A 121 10.31 -1.60 -1.05
N LEU A 122 10.18 -1.19 -2.32
CA LEU A 122 8.92 -0.63 -2.82
C LEU A 122 7.78 -1.63 -2.71
N ALA A 123 8.02 -2.88 -3.11
CA ALA A 123 7.00 -3.94 -2.99
C ALA A 123 6.58 -4.17 -1.55
N TYR A 124 7.52 -4.17 -0.62
CA TYR A 124 7.24 -4.34 0.81
C TYR A 124 6.36 -3.21 1.33
N LEU A 125 6.71 -1.96 1.02
CA LEU A 125 5.95 -0.81 1.50
C LEU A 125 4.55 -0.74 0.90
N VAL A 126 4.41 -1.07 -0.38
CA VAL A 126 3.09 -1.13 -1.03
C VAL A 126 2.23 -2.22 -0.38
N THR A 127 2.80 -3.40 -0.17
CA THR A 127 2.12 -4.51 0.50
C THR A 127 1.67 -4.11 1.90
N HIS A 128 2.56 -3.51 2.67
CA HIS A 128 2.30 -3.02 4.02
C HIS A 128 1.11 -2.04 4.02
N SER A 129 1.11 -1.11 3.07
CA SER A 129 0.02 -0.13 2.95
C SER A 129 -1.31 -0.77 2.58
N VAL A 130 -1.33 -1.73 1.64
CA VAL A 130 -2.56 -2.45 1.29
C VAL A 130 -3.14 -3.13 2.52
N LEU A 131 -2.30 -3.80 3.32
CA LEU A 131 -2.75 -4.46 4.54
C LEU A 131 -3.34 -3.47 5.53
N HIS A 132 -2.74 -2.29 5.70
CA HIS A 132 -3.33 -1.24 6.53
C HIS A 132 -4.72 -0.82 6.02
N LEU A 133 -4.87 -0.67 4.71
CA LEU A 133 -6.17 -0.32 4.13
C LEU A 133 -7.22 -1.41 4.39
N LEU A 134 -6.79 -2.65 4.58
CA LEU A 134 -7.67 -3.78 4.88
C LEU A 134 -7.82 -4.05 6.39
N GLY A 135 -7.32 -3.16 7.24
CA GLY A 135 -7.54 -3.22 8.68
C GLY A 135 -6.44 -3.84 9.51
N TYR A 136 -5.35 -4.30 8.89
CA TYR A 136 -4.21 -4.80 9.66
C TYR A 136 -3.46 -3.64 10.30
N ASP A 137 -2.92 -3.87 11.48
CA ASP A 137 -2.19 -2.84 12.20
C ASP A 137 -1.06 -3.47 13.00
N HIS A 138 -0.13 -2.62 13.45
CA HIS A 138 1.00 -3.03 14.28
C HIS A 138 1.12 -2.14 15.53
N LEU A 139 -0.04 -1.74 16.08
CA LEU A 139 -0.08 -0.86 17.27
C LEU A 139 0.55 -1.51 18.50
N ASP A 140 0.55 -2.85 18.57
CA ASP A 140 1.24 -3.55 19.63
C ASP A 140 2.48 -4.27 19.10
N GLU A 141 3.33 -4.74 20.01
CA GLU A 141 4.53 -5.51 19.67
C GLU A 141 4.28 -7.02 19.70
N GLY A 142 3.02 -7.43 19.84
CA GLY A 142 2.63 -8.83 19.99
C GLY A 142 1.84 -9.37 18.81
N PRO A 143 0.61 -9.93 19.09
CA PRO A 143 -0.15 -10.68 18.08
C PRO A 143 -0.51 -9.91 16.82
N MET A 144 -0.85 -8.62 16.92
CA MET A 144 -1.24 -7.84 15.74
C MET A 144 -0.07 -7.64 14.80
N LYS A 145 1.10 -7.32 15.35
CA LYS A 145 2.32 -7.14 14.56
C LYS A 145 2.75 -8.44 13.89
N ALA A 146 2.68 -9.55 14.64
CA ALA A 146 3.04 -10.87 14.12
C ALA A 146 2.09 -11.30 13.00
N GLN A 147 0.80 -11.07 13.15
CA GLN A 147 -0.21 -11.38 12.14
C GLN A 147 0.05 -10.59 10.86
N MET A 148 0.29 -9.29 10.98
CA MET A 148 0.56 -8.44 9.82
C MET A 148 1.83 -8.90 9.09
N ARG A 149 2.89 -9.21 9.83
CA ARG A 149 4.14 -9.69 9.26
C ARG A 149 3.95 -11.01 8.50
N GLU A 150 3.15 -11.92 9.02
CA GLU A 150 2.86 -13.19 8.36
C GLU A 150 2.21 -12.96 7.01
N HIS A 151 1.23 -12.05 6.93
CA HIS A 151 0.58 -11.70 5.67
C HIS A 151 1.52 -10.98 4.72
N GLU A 152 2.36 -10.08 5.22
CA GLU A 152 3.37 -9.40 4.41
C GLU A 152 4.32 -10.40 3.76
N GLU A 153 4.83 -11.36 4.54
CA GLU A 153 5.77 -12.37 4.04
C GLU A 153 5.12 -13.28 3.00
N ALA A 154 3.87 -13.68 3.21
CA ALA A 154 3.14 -14.50 2.26
C ALA A 154 2.98 -13.79 0.90
N ILE A 155 2.66 -12.51 0.92
CA ILE A 155 2.50 -11.73 -0.30
C ILE A 155 3.85 -11.54 -1.00
N MET A 156 4.90 -11.23 -0.24
CA MET A 156 6.25 -11.07 -0.80
C MET A 156 6.72 -12.37 -1.45
N LYS A 157 6.36 -13.52 -0.89
CA LYS A 157 6.68 -14.83 -1.46
C LYS A 157 5.96 -15.02 -2.80
N LEU A 158 4.69 -14.62 -2.89
CA LEU A 158 3.94 -14.69 -4.15
C LEU A 158 4.56 -13.81 -5.23
N LEU A 159 5.20 -12.71 -4.84
CA LEU A 159 5.90 -11.81 -5.74
C LEU A 159 7.32 -12.27 -6.05
N GLU A 160 7.78 -13.36 -5.44
CA GLU A 160 9.15 -13.87 -5.55
C GLU A 160 10.19 -12.85 -5.05
N LEU A 161 9.83 -12.07 -4.04
CA LEU A 161 10.68 -11.03 -3.43
C LEU A 161 10.90 -11.28 -1.94
N GLU A 162 10.84 -12.52 -1.53
CA GLU A 162 11.03 -12.90 -0.14
C GLU A 162 12.45 -12.62 0.35
N ARG A 163 12.58 -12.45 1.67
CA ARG A 163 13.87 -12.20 2.30
C ARG A 163 14.74 -13.47 2.23
N ARG A 164 15.95 -13.29 1.76
CA ARG A 164 16.93 -14.39 1.66
C ARG A 164 17.95 -14.29 2.79
#